data_c19575d2a962b09bf74ecf26c2c82054
#
_entry.id   c19575d2a962b09bf74ecf26c2c82054
#
_cell.length_a   1.000
_cell.length_b   1.000
_cell.length_c   1.000
_cell.angle_alpha   90.00
_cell.angle_beta   90.00
_cell.angle_gamma   90.00
#
_symmetry.space_group_name_H-M   'P 1'
#
loop_
_entity.id
_entity.type
_entity.pdbx_description
1 polymer ?
#
loop_
_entity_poly.entity_id
_entity_poly.type
_entity_poly.pdbx_seq_one_letter_code
_entity_poly.pdbx_strand_id
1 'polypeptide(L)'
;MKITQIRSATNRLVYAGKTFLIDPWLAPRHAFSFIDIPGRPYHISDPMKEHLPMPFYDLPISAEEVLQDVDYIIVTHLHPDHIDMSITDGTVGAPLDKRVPIFCQNEEDAAVLKRSGFQDITILSKEGIRVGDATIRQVPACLLYTSPSPRD
;
A
#
# COMPACT_ATOMS: atom_id res chain seq x y z
N MET A 1 6.60 15.55 -13.93
CA MET A 1 6.32 14.31 -13.16
C MET A 1 7.61 13.80 -12.55
N LYS A 2 7.61 13.50 -11.24
CA LYS A 2 8.75 12.86 -10.54
C LYS A 2 8.21 11.65 -9.78
N ILE A 3 8.82 10.49 -9.98
CA ILE A 3 8.52 9.26 -9.24
C ILE A 3 9.75 8.92 -8.42
N THR A 4 9.55 8.63 -7.15
CA THR A 4 10.61 8.19 -6.22
C THR A 4 10.13 6.90 -5.56
N GLN A 5 10.76 5.78 -5.88
CA GLN A 5 10.54 4.54 -5.16
C GLN A 5 11.19 4.66 -3.79
N ILE A 6 10.42 4.42 -2.74
CA ILE A 6 10.90 4.45 -1.35
C ILE A 6 11.37 3.05 -0.94
N ARG A 7 10.45 2.07 -0.95
CA ARG A 7 10.77 0.68 -0.63
C ARG A 7 9.61 -0.22 -1.10
N SER A 8 9.93 -1.38 -1.68
CA SER A 8 8.91 -2.35 -2.15
C SER A 8 7.89 -1.68 -3.07
N ALA A 9 6.61 -1.75 -2.76
CA ALA A 9 5.54 -1.10 -3.50
C ALA A 9 5.39 0.40 -3.18
N THR A 10 6.03 0.89 -2.11
CA THR A 10 5.89 2.29 -1.67
C THR A 10 6.58 3.24 -2.63
N ASN A 11 5.78 4.09 -3.26
CA ASN A 11 6.25 5.10 -4.21
C ASN A 11 5.69 6.48 -3.85
N ARG A 12 6.53 7.50 -4.04
CA ARG A 12 6.12 8.91 -3.96
C ARG A 12 6.10 9.50 -5.36
N LEU A 13 4.93 9.96 -5.80
CA LEU A 13 4.70 10.55 -7.10
C LEU A 13 4.37 12.04 -6.94
N VAL A 14 5.15 12.92 -7.58
CA VAL A 14 4.81 14.34 -7.72
C VAL A 14 4.35 14.57 -9.15
N TYR A 15 3.09 14.94 -9.32
CA TYR A 15 2.46 15.17 -10.61
C TYR A 15 1.37 16.22 -10.53
N ALA A 16 1.28 17.11 -11.53
CA ALA A 16 0.28 18.17 -11.60
C ALA A 16 0.20 19.03 -10.33
N GLY A 17 1.35 19.35 -9.72
CA GLY A 17 1.43 20.14 -8.48
C GLY A 17 0.93 19.42 -7.23
N LYS A 18 0.71 18.10 -7.30
CA LYS A 18 0.25 17.27 -6.18
C LYS A 18 1.26 16.18 -5.85
N THR A 19 1.31 15.82 -4.59
CA THR A 19 2.12 14.71 -4.08
C THR A 19 1.21 13.55 -3.69
N PHE A 20 1.40 12.42 -4.34
CA PHE A 20 0.70 11.17 -4.07
C PHE A 20 1.67 10.18 -3.41
N LEU A 21 1.25 9.56 -2.33
CA LEU A 21 1.95 8.46 -1.68
C LEU A 21 1.20 7.15 -2.00
N ILE A 22 1.88 6.26 -2.70
CA ILE A 22 1.30 5.01 -3.22
C ILE A 22 1.81 3.87 -2.37
N ASP A 23 0.90 3.02 -1.90
CA ASP A 23 1.15 1.82 -1.11
C ASP A 23 2.12 2.08 0.05
N PRO A 24 1.71 2.91 1.04
CA PRO A 24 2.60 3.39 2.10
C PRO A 24 2.87 2.33 3.18
N TRP A 25 3.75 1.41 2.87
CA TRP A 25 4.28 0.45 3.84
C TRP A 25 5.53 1.03 4.52
N LEU A 26 5.34 1.60 5.71
CA LEU A 26 6.36 2.35 6.44
C LEU A 26 6.93 1.60 7.65
N ALA A 27 6.51 0.37 7.88
CA ALA A 27 6.96 -0.48 8.98
C ALA A 27 8.50 -0.55 9.06
N PRO A 28 9.09 -0.61 10.24
CA PRO A 28 10.52 -0.79 10.40
C PRO A 28 10.97 -2.16 9.85
N ARG A 29 12.25 -2.27 9.58
CA ARG A 29 12.84 -3.54 9.17
C ARG A 29 12.44 -4.67 10.13
N HIS A 30 12.09 -5.83 9.58
CA HIS A 30 11.70 -7.03 10.32
C HIS A 30 10.44 -6.87 11.20
N ALA A 31 9.52 -5.99 10.83
CA ALA A 31 8.32 -5.68 11.60
C ALA A 31 7.36 -6.87 11.73
N PHE A 32 7.30 -7.76 10.73
CA PHE A 32 6.42 -8.92 10.76
C PHE A 32 6.96 -10.09 9.92
N SER A 33 6.43 -11.28 10.16
CA SER A 33 6.70 -12.48 9.38
C SER A 33 5.45 -12.91 8.63
N PHE A 34 5.57 -13.27 7.37
CA PHE A 34 4.46 -13.83 6.58
C PHE A 34 3.92 -15.15 7.16
N ILE A 35 4.75 -15.87 7.90
CA ILE A 35 4.36 -17.12 8.56
C ILE A 35 3.31 -16.88 9.67
N ASP A 36 3.32 -15.68 10.25
CA ASP A 36 2.42 -15.29 11.34
C ASP A 36 1.06 -14.79 10.83
N ILE A 37 0.90 -14.62 9.51
CA ILE A 37 -0.36 -14.17 8.92
C ILE A 37 -1.35 -15.34 8.90
N PRO A 38 -2.54 -15.19 9.50
CA PRO A 38 -3.57 -16.23 9.47
C PRO A 38 -3.92 -16.65 8.03
N GLY A 39 -4.02 -17.96 7.81
CA GLY A 39 -4.36 -18.51 6.50
C GLY A 39 -3.22 -18.56 5.49
N ARG A 40 -2.06 -18.01 5.81
CA ARG A 40 -0.86 -17.99 4.94
C ARG A 40 -1.21 -17.72 3.46
N PRO A 41 -1.79 -16.56 3.13
CA PRO A 41 -2.26 -16.27 1.79
C PRO A 41 -1.13 -16.10 0.77
N TYR A 42 0.13 -16.13 1.24
CA TYR A 42 1.32 -15.93 0.41
C TYR A 42 2.10 -17.22 0.27
N HIS A 43 2.57 -17.48 -0.92
CA HIS A 43 3.54 -18.53 -1.19
C HIS A 43 4.90 -17.89 -1.46
N ILE A 44 5.89 -18.27 -0.66
CA ILE A 44 7.28 -17.87 -0.86
C ILE A 44 7.97 -18.98 -1.63
N SER A 45 8.51 -18.64 -2.79
CA SER A 45 9.14 -19.62 -3.69
C SER A 45 10.39 -20.31 -3.10
N ASP A 46 10.98 -19.73 -2.06
CA ASP A 46 12.11 -20.34 -1.34
C ASP A 46 11.69 -20.68 0.09
N PRO A 47 11.37 -21.98 0.40
CA PRO A 47 10.93 -22.38 1.73
C PRO A 47 11.95 -22.07 2.84
N MET A 48 13.22 -21.95 2.50
CA MET A 48 14.28 -21.60 3.46
C MET A 48 14.18 -20.16 3.95
N LYS A 49 13.42 -19.32 3.22
CA LYS A 49 13.22 -17.89 3.53
C LYS A 49 11.84 -17.56 4.09
N GLU A 50 10.93 -18.52 4.18
CA GLU A 50 9.57 -18.30 4.70
C GLU A 50 9.55 -17.70 6.11
N HIS A 51 10.54 -18.02 6.93
CA HIS A 51 10.65 -17.55 8.30
C HIS A 51 11.35 -16.19 8.45
N LEU A 52 11.87 -15.62 7.35
CA LEU A 52 12.54 -14.33 7.42
C LEU A 52 11.51 -13.20 7.61
N PRO A 53 11.66 -12.40 8.67
CA PRO A 53 10.74 -11.29 8.88
C PRO A 53 10.92 -10.19 7.84
N MET A 54 9.82 -9.52 7.52
CA MET A 54 9.73 -8.46 6.51
C MET A 54 9.47 -7.10 7.18
N PRO A 55 9.81 -6.01 6.53
CA PRO A 55 10.65 -5.87 5.32
C PRO A 55 12.12 -6.18 5.60
N PHE A 56 12.89 -6.54 4.58
CA PHE A 56 14.30 -6.89 4.73
C PHE A 56 15.22 -5.69 4.98
N TYR A 57 14.79 -4.51 4.59
CA TYR A 57 15.58 -3.27 4.67
C TYR A 57 14.80 -2.17 5.37
N ASP A 58 15.52 -1.27 6.04
CA ASP A 58 14.96 -0.05 6.56
C ASP A 58 14.50 0.88 5.43
N LEU A 59 13.70 1.88 5.77
CA LEU A 59 13.40 2.96 4.85
C LEU A 59 14.70 3.73 4.52
N PRO A 60 14.89 4.19 3.27
CA PRO A 60 16.09 4.96 2.89
C PRO A 60 16.12 6.38 3.50
N ILE A 61 14.96 6.88 3.94
CA ILE A 61 14.74 8.15 4.63
C ILE A 61 13.75 7.91 5.76
N SER A 62 13.58 8.86 6.67
CA SER A 62 12.64 8.69 7.78
C SER A 62 11.18 8.61 7.30
N ALA A 63 10.31 7.97 8.10
CA ALA A 63 8.88 7.93 7.78
C ALA A 63 8.27 9.33 7.73
N GLU A 64 8.72 10.25 8.59
CA GLU A 64 8.31 11.65 8.60
C GLU A 64 8.65 12.34 7.27
N GLU A 65 9.84 12.11 6.73
CA GLU A 65 10.24 12.65 5.42
C GLU A 65 9.42 12.06 4.28
N VAL A 66 9.08 10.76 4.34
CA VAL A 66 8.19 10.11 3.35
C VAL A 66 6.81 10.76 3.36
N LEU A 67 6.29 11.06 4.56
CA LEU A 67 4.95 11.62 4.78
C LEU A 67 4.85 13.13 4.57
N GLN A 68 5.99 13.82 4.49
CA GLN A 68 6.00 15.27 4.34
C GLN A 68 5.30 15.71 3.05
N ASP A 69 4.40 16.71 3.17
CA ASP A 69 3.69 17.33 2.04
C ASP A 69 2.93 16.34 1.14
N VAL A 70 2.41 15.24 1.70
CA VAL A 70 1.54 14.31 0.99
C VAL A 70 0.14 14.90 0.89
N ASP A 71 -0.33 15.14 -0.34
CA ASP A 71 -1.69 15.62 -0.60
C ASP A 71 -2.71 14.47 -0.64
N TYR A 72 -2.31 13.29 -1.14
CA TYR A 72 -3.19 12.15 -1.37
C TYR A 72 -2.47 10.83 -1.13
N ILE A 73 -3.21 9.85 -0.64
CA ILE A 73 -2.74 8.48 -0.50
C ILE A 73 -3.49 7.60 -1.52
N ILE A 74 -2.78 6.67 -2.15
CA ILE A 74 -3.37 5.66 -3.03
C ILE A 74 -2.96 4.29 -2.51
N VAL A 75 -3.94 3.42 -2.27
CA VAL A 75 -3.68 2.02 -1.93
C VAL A 75 -4.18 1.14 -3.07
N THR A 76 -3.27 0.39 -3.68
CA THR A 76 -3.62 -0.52 -4.77
C THR A 76 -4.39 -1.73 -4.28
N HIS A 77 -4.10 -2.18 -3.07
CA HIS A 77 -4.84 -3.21 -2.33
C HIS A 77 -4.33 -3.29 -0.87
N LEU A 78 -5.15 -3.84 0.01
CA LEU A 78 -4.80 -3.96 1.43
C LEU A 78 -4.08 -5.28 1.73
N HIS A 79 -2.80 -5.36 1.37
CA HIS A 79 -1.89 -6.40 1.83
C HIS A 79 -0.81 -5.83 2.76
N PRO A 80 -0.26 -6.65 3.68
CA PRO A 80 0.70 -6.17 4.69
C PRO A 80 2.03 -5.68 4.14
N ASP A 81 2.32 -5.92 2.87
CA ASP A 81 3.50 -5.45 2.14
C ASP A 81 3.22 -4.18 1.30
N HIS A 82 1.98 -3.69 1.31
CA HIS A 82 1.54 -2.46 0.64
C HIS A 82 1.14 -1.34 1.61
N ILE A 83 0.68 -1.68 2.80
CA ILE A 83 0.33 -0.72 3.86
C ILE A 83 0.58 -1.36 5.22
N ASP A 84 1.00 -0.54 6.19
CA ASP A 84 1.16 -1.04 7.56
C ASP A 84 -0.14 -1.63 8.08
N MET A 85 -0.11 -2.87 8.52
CA MET A 85 -1.28 -3.60 8.99
C MET A 85 -1.04 -4.16 10.40
N SER A 86 -2.00 -3.95 11.28
CA SER A 86 -2.03 -4.59 12.59
C SER A 86 -2.52 -6.03 12.45
N ILE A 87 -1.72 -7.00 12.86
CA ILE A 87 -2.10 -8.42 12.88
C ILE A 87 -3.09 -8.74 14.01
N THR A 88 -3.24 -7.84 14.99
CA THR A 88 -4.11 -8.05 16.15
C THR A 88 -5.58 -7.74 15.85
N ASP A 89 -5.84 -6.65 15.15
CA ASP A 89 -7.21 -6.15 14.90
C ASP A 89 -7.51 -5.86 13.42
N GLY A 90 -6.51 -6.04 12.55
CA GLY A 90 -6.66 -5.82 11.11
C GLY A 90 -6.82 -4.35 10.72
N THR A 91 -6.48 -3.40 11.61
CA THR A 91 -6.43 -1.99 11.25
C THR A 91 -5.20 -1.69 10.39
N VAL A 92 -5.28 -0.64 9.56
CA VAL A 92 -4.23 -0.33 8.60
C VAL A 92 -3.76 1.12 8.68
N GLY A 93 -2.53 1.34 8.21
CA GLY A 93 -1.97 2.68 8.03
C GLY A 93 -1.74 3.43 9.34
N ALA A 94 -1.30 2.77 10.41
CA ALA A 94 -1.08 3.40 11.73
C ALA A 94 -0.28 4.72 11.65
N PRO A 95 0.83 4.84 10.89
CA PRO A 95 1.62 6.08 10.85
C PRO A 95 1.00 7.19 9.99
N LEU A 96 -0.07 6.91 9.23
CA LEU A 96 -0.66 7.87 8.28
C LEU A 96 -1.61 8.85 8.96
N ASP A 97 -1.59 10.12 8.53
CA ASP A 97 -2.60 11.09 8.91
C ASP A 97 -3.95 10.70 8.29
N LYS A 98 -4.91 10.37 9.13
CA LYS A 98 -6.24 9.88 8.74
C LYS A 98 -7.13 10.93 8.06
N ARG A 99 -6.69 12.20 8.05
CA ARG A 99 -7.38 13.31 7.37
C ARG A 99 -6.93 13.47 5.92
N VAL A 100 -5.78 12.92 5.54
CA VAL A 100 -5.32 12.94 4.16
C VAL A 100 -6.26 12.06 3.31
N PRO A 101 -6.81 12.59 2.20
CA PRO A 101 -7.67 11.81 1.31
C PRO A 101 -6.98 10.56 0.82
N ILE A 102 -7.69 9.43 0.88
CA ILE A 102 -7.18 8.11 0.48
C ILE A 102 -8.05 7.47 -0.59
N PHE A 103 -7.41 6.96 -1.63
CA PHE A 103 -8.04 6.23 -2.72
C PHE A 103 -7.81 4.73 -2.54
N CYS A 104 -8.86 3.94 -2.75
CA CYS A 104 -8.83 2.47 -2.71
C CYS A 104 -9.58 1.87 -3.90
N GLN A 105 -9.63 0.54 -3.98
CA GLN A 105 -10.11 -0.17 -5.18
C GLN A 105 -11.54 -0.67 -5.07
N ASN A 106 -12.06 -0.91 -3.87
CA ASN A 106 -13.34 -1.58 -3.66
C ASN A 106 -13.94 -1.23 -2.28
N GLU A 107 -15.19 -1.65 -2.08
CA GLU A 107 -15.96 -1.42 -0.84
C GLU A 107 -15.37 -2.15 0.38
N GLU A 108 -14.75 -3.31 0.18
CA GLU A 108 -14.14 -4.09 1.26
C GLU A 108 -12.93 -3.34 1.85
N ASP A 109 -12.08 -2.83 0.97
CA ASP A 109 -10.93 -1.99 1.35
C ASP A 109 -11.41 -0.70 2.03
N ALA A 110 -12.43 -0.05 1.46
CA ALA A 110 -13.01 1.17 2.05
C ALA A 110 -13.54 0.92 3.47
N ALA A 111 -14.18 -0.22 3.71
CA ALA A 111 -14.67 -0.58 5.04
C ALA A 111 -13.52 -0.78 6.05
N VAL A 112 -12.40 -1.39 5.62
CA VAL A 112 -11.20 -1.54 6.47
C VAL A 112 -10.58 -0.18 6.77
N LEU A 113 -10.41 0.68 5.77
CA LEU A 113 -9.88 2.03 5.94
C LEU A 113 -10.74 2.86 6.90
N LYS A 114 -12.06 2.76 6.78
CA LYS A 114 -13.00 3.44 7.68
C LYS A 114 -12.85 2.97 9.12
N ARG A 115 -12.75 1.64 9.35
CA ARG A 115 -12.50 1.10 10.70
C ARG A 115 -11.14 1.54 11.25
N SER A 116 -10.17 1.78 10.36
CA SER A 116 -8.83 2.26 10.72
C SER A 116 -8.77 3.78 10.98
N GLY A 117 -9.90 4.48 10.89
CA GLY A 117 -10.07 5.88 11.24
C GLY A 117 -9.87 6.88 10.09
N PHE A 118 -9.69 6.44 8.85
CA PHE A 118 -9.62 7.35 7.70
C PHE A 118 -10.95 8.07 7.49
N GLN A 119 -10.87 9.38 7.20
CA GLN A 119 -12.05 10.28 7.15
C GLN A 119 -12.51 10.56 5.73
N ASP A 120 -11.60 10.65 4.78
CA ASP A 120 -11.87 10.96 3.37
C ASP A 120 -11.42 9.79 2.49
N ILE A 121 -12.34 8.87 2.22
CA ILE A 121 -12.08 7.63 1.49
C ILE A 121 -12.85 7.68 0.17
N THR A 122 -12.16 7.43 -0.93
CA THR A 122 -12.74 7.39 -2.26
C THR A 122 -12.39 6.11 -2.98
N ILE A 123 -13.40 5.39 -3.46
CA ILE A 123 -13.22 4.21 -4.29
C ILE A 123 -12.98 4.64 -5.73
N LEU A 124 -11.87 4.23 -6.31
CA LEU A 124 -11.54 4.53 -7.70
C LEU A 124 -12.42 3.72 -8.65
N SER A 125 -12.83 4.37 -9.72
CA SER A 125 -13.56 3.74 -10.82
C SER A 125 -12.72 3.73 -12.10
N LYS A 126 -13.23 3.05 -13.14
CA LYS A 126 -12.62 3.03 -14.48
C LYS A 126 -12.73 4.38 -15.18
N GLU A 127 -13.77 5.14 -14.87
CA GLU A 127 -13.99 6.49 -15.40
C GLU A 127 -12.96 7.47 -14.84
N GLY A 128 -12.54 7.24 -13.61
CA GLY A 128 -11.55 8.03 -12.91
C GLY A 128 -12.11 9.23 -12.17
N ILE A 129 -11.26 9.82 -11.35
CA ILE A 129 -11.56 11.00 -10.54
C ILE A 129 -10.54 12.08 -10.88
N ARG A 130 -11.02 13.29 -11.05
CA ARG A 130 -10.18 14.46 -11.28
C ARG A 130 -9.68 15.04 -9.96
N VAL A 131 -8.36 15.23 -9.86
CA VAL A 131 -7.69 15.84 -8.72
C VAL A 131 -6.78 16.96 -9.24
N GLY A 132 -7.28 18.20 -9.17
CA GLY A 132 -6.61 19.31 -9.84
C GLY A 132 -6.51 19.07 -11.35
N ASP A 133 -5.28 19.09 -11.87
CA ASP A 133 -4.99 18.80 -13.29
C ASP A 133 -4.63 17.33 -13.54
N ALA A 134 -4.70 16.47 -12.52
CA ALA A 134 -4.51 15.03 -12.64
C ALA A 134 -5.85 14.30 -12.76
N THR A 135 -5.87 13.16 -13.45
CA THR A 135 -6.96 12.19 -13.40
C THR A 135 -6.42 10.86 -12.93
N ILE A 136 -7.03 10.33 -11.87
CA ILE A 136 -6.68 9.03 -11.29
C ILE A 136 -7.81 8.06 -11.64
N ARG A 137 -7.49 6.90 -12.18
CA ARG A 137 -8.47 5.86 -12.51
C ARG A 137 -7.97 4.48 -12.18
N GLN A 138 -8.91 3.60 -11.90
CA GLN A 138 -8.62 2.18 -11.74
C GLN A 138 -8.32 1.55 -13.11
N VAL A 139 -7.23 0.79 -13.17
CA VAL A 139 -6.94 -0.12 -14.28
C VAL A 139 -6.91 -1.53 -13.69
N PRO A 140 -7.77 -2.44 -14.18
CA PRO A 140 -7.78 -3.80 -13.68
C PRO A 140 -6.40 -4.46 -13.85
N ALA A 141 -5.87 -4.97 -12.74
CA ALA A 141 -4.69 -5.82 -12.74
C ALA A 141 -5.07 -7.15 -12.07
N CYS A 142 -4.51 -8.24 -12.51
CA CYS A 142 -4.76 -9.54 -11.90
C CYS A 142 -3.66 -9.83 -10.87
N LEU A 143 -3.98 -9.63 -9.58
CA LEU A 143 -3.07 -9.95 -8.48
C LEU A 143 -3.00 -11.46 -8.19
N LEU A 144 -4.06 -12.19 -8.54
CA LEU A 144 -4.18 -13.63 -8.28
C LEU A 144 -3.87 -14.48 -9.51
N TYR A 145 -3.57 -13.86 -10.63
CA TYR A 145 -3.11 -14.59 -11.80
C TYR A 145 -1.63 -14.92 -11.59
N THR A 146 -1.40 -16.00 -10.88
CA THR A 146 -0.22 -16.78 -11.15
C THR A 146 -0.40 -17.33 -12.57
N SER A 147 -0.02 -16.53 -13.56
CA SER A 147 0.24 -17.10 -14.85
C SER A 147 1.20 -18.25 -14.59
N PRO A 148 0.86 -19.51 -14.98
CA PRO A 148 1.85 -20.55 -14.93
C PRO A 148 3.03 -20.02 -15.73
N SER A 149 4.15 -19.86 -15.02
CA SER A 149 5.39 -19.51 -15.67
C SER A 149 5.61 -20.55 -16.77
N PRO A 150 5.98 -20.17 -18.00
CA PRO A 150 6.34 -21.16 -19.01
C PRO A 150 7.49 -22.08 -18.60
N ARG A 151 7.93 -21.99 -17.36
CA ARG A 151 9.01 -22.76 -16.75
C ARG A 151 8.54 -23.67 -15.61
N ASP A 152 7.23 -23.73 -15.34
CA ASP A 152 6.63 -24.69 -14.41
C ASP A 152 6.19 -25.94 -15.15
#